data_fab8433af1f2f768ed8b542749b9dae9
#
_entry.id   fab8433af1f2f768ed8b542749b9dae9
#
_cell.length_a   1.000
_cell.length_b   1.000
_cell.length_c   1.000
_cell.angle_alpha   90.00
_cell.angle_beta   90.00
_cell.angle_gamma   90.00
#
_symmetry.space_group_name_H-M   'P 1'
#
loop_
_entity.id
_entity.type
_entity.pdbx_description
1 polymer ?
#
loop_
_entity_poly.entity_id
_entity_poly.type
_entity_poly.pdbx_seq_one_letter_code
_entity_poly.pdbx_strand_id
1 'polypeptide(L)'
;MTKDELIAYAQDRYGVEPEYLWEKFPTGFVLRHQNNRKWFAVSMDVRRDRLGVAGTGLVCVVDLKCGPLLGGSYLGKPGVIPAWHMNKTNWIGLLLDGSAEAETVKELLEISYDLTKGKV
;
A
#
# COMPACT_ATOMS: atom_id res chain seq x y z
N MET A 1 1.06 -5.24 10.59
CA MET A 1 -0.32 -4.73 10.35
C MET A 1 -1.00 -5.61 9.33
N THR A 2 -2.25 -5.96 9.56
CA THR A 2 -3.08 -6.72 8.62
C THR A 2 -3.85 -5.78 7.71
N LYS A 3 -4.51 -6.34 6.69
CA LYS A 3 -5.39 -5.58 5.80
C LYS A 3 -6.49 -4.85 6.60
N ASP A 4 -7.16 -5.54 7.51
CA ASP A 4 -8.24 -4.96 8.31
C ASP A 4 -7.75 -3.84 9.22
N GLU A 5 -6.57 -4.02 9.80
CA GLU A 5 -5.94 -2.99 10.62
C GLU A 5 -5.56 -1.76 9.80
N LEU A 6 -5.08 -1.94 8.56
CA LEU A 6 -4.78 -0.83 7.67
C LEU A 6 -6.04 -0.05 7.32
N ILE A 7 -7.13 -0.75 7.00
CA ILE A 7 -8.41 -0.12 6.69
C ILE A 7 -8.91 0.69 7.89
N ALA A 8 -8.89 0.09 9.07
CA ALA A 8 -9.32 0.77 10.30
C ALA A 8 -8.47 2.01 10.61
N TYR A 9 -7.16 1.88 10.43
CA TYR A 9 -6.23 3.00 10.62
C TYR A 9 -6.53 4.15 9.64
N ALA A 10 -6.78 3.83 8.37
CA ALA A 10 -7.07 4.84 7.35
C ALA A 10 -8.41 5.53 7.60
N GLN A 11 -9.43 4.78 8.06
CA GLN A 11 -10.71 5.36 8.45
C GLN A 11 -10.55 6.36 9.59
N ASP A 12 -9.79 5.98 10.61
CA ASP A 12 -9.56 6.83 11.79
C ASP A 12 -8.68 8.04 11.45
N ARG A 13 -7.59 7.82 10.74
CA ARG A 13 -6.57 8.85 10.48
C ARG A 13 -6.97 9.81 9.37
N TYR A 14 -7.58 9.30 8.31
CA TYR A 14 -7.84 10.08 7.08
C TYR A 14 -9.33 10.22 6.75
N GLY A 15 -10.20 9.51 7.45
CA GLY A 15 -11.64 9.56 7.18
C GLY A 15 -12.05 8.97 5.85
N VAL A 16 -11.29 8.00 5.33
CA VAL A 16 -11.55 7.38 4.03
C VAL A 16 -11.97 5.93 4.19
N GLU A 17 -12.80 5.48 3.24
CA GLU A 17 -13.26 4.10 3.15
C GLU A 17 -12.59 3.41 1.97
N PRO A 18 -12.35 2.10 2.04
CA PRO A 18 -11.84 1.36 0.88
C PRO A 18 -12.87 1.33 -0.23
N GLU A 19 -12.40 1.43 -1.48
CA GLU A 19 -13.26 1.32 -2.65
C GLU A 19 -12.81 0.13 -3.47
N TYR A 20 -13.73 -0.80 -3.72
CA TYR A 20 -13.48 -2.05 -4.43
C TYR A 20 -13.89 -1.84 -5.89
N LEU A 21 -12.92 -1.60 -6.76
CA LEU A 21 -13.17 -1.14 -8.12
C LEU A 21 -13.18 -2.26 -9.18
N TRP A 22 -12.69 -3.45 -8.84
CA TRP A 22 -12.42 -4.49 -9.85
C TRP A 22 -13.28 -5.73 -9.64
N GLU A 23 -14.14 -6.05 -10.61
CA GLU A 23 -14.94 -7.28 -10.57
C GLU A 23 -14.07 -8.53 -10.54
N LYS A 24 -12.99 -8.54 -11.34
CA LYS A 24 -12.08 -9.68 -11.45
C LYS A 24 -11.19 -9.86 -10.24
N PHE A 25 -11.07 -8.83 -9.40
CA PHE A 25 -10.24 -8.84 -8.21
C PHE A 25 -11.06 -8.27 -7.04
N PRO A 26 -12.06 -9.04 -6.56
CA PRO A 26 -13.05 -8.49 -5.63
C PRO A 26 -12.52 -8.12 -4.26
N THR A 27 -11.34 -8.63 -3.88
CA THR A 27 -10.69 -8.27 -2.61
C THR A 27 -9.71 -7.11 -2.75
N GLY A 28 -9.42 -6.68 -3.98
CA GLY A 28 -8.56 -5.53 -4.25
C GLY A 28 -9.29 -4.23 -4.00
N PHE A 29 -8.61 -3.25 -3.43
CA PHE A 29 -9.23 -1.95 -3.16
C PHE A 29 -8.23 -0.82 -3.28
N VAL A 30 -8.75 0.39 -3.37
CA VAL A 30 -7.95 1.61 -3.31
C VAL A 30 -8.42 2.47 -2.15
N LEU A 31 -7.48 3.27 -1.63
CA LEU A 31 -7.79 4.39 -0.75
C LEU A 31 -7.47 5.65 -1.54
N ARG A 32 -8.41 6.58 -1.61
CA ARG A 32 -8.20 7.79 -2.38
C ARG A 32 -8.67 9.04 -1.66
N HIS A 33 -8.12 10.17 -2.08
CA HIS A 33 -8.51 11.48 -1.58
C HIS A 33 -9.90 11.84 -2.07
N GLN A 34 -10.69 12.47 -1.21
CA GLN A 34 -12.04 12.91 -1.57
C GLN A 34 -12.00 14.15 -2.47
N ASN A 35 -11.02 15.03 -2.28
CA ASN A 35 -10.92 16.29 -3.01
C ASN A 35 -10.46 16.15 -4.46
N ASN A 36 -9.43 15.34 -4.72
CA ASN A 36 -8.85 15.22 -6.06
C ASN A 36 -8.97 13.83 -6.66
N ARG A 37 -9.51 12.87 -5.93
CA ARG A 37 -9.75 11.48 -6.34
C ARG A 37 -8.47 10.68 -6.63
N LYS A 38 -7.30 11.19 -6.30
CA LYS A 38 -6.04 10.47 -6.49
C LYS A 38 -5.90 9.35 -5.47
N TRP A 39 -5.37 8.22 -5.94
CA TRP A 39 -5.11 7.05 -5.10
C TRP A 39 -3.85 7.28 -4.27
N PHE A 40 -3.90 6.96 -2.99
CA PHE A 40 -2.71 6.95 -2.14
C PHE A 40 -2.39 5.56 -1.58
N ALA A 41 -3.25 4.57 -1.82
CA ALA A 41 -2.98 3.17 -1.53
C ALA A 41 -3.74 2.30 -2.51
N VAL A 42 -3.06 1.25 -3.01
CA VAL A 42 -3.67 0.25 -3.90
C VAL A 42 -3.37 -1.12 -3.32
N SER A 43 -4.39 -1.85 -2.92
CA SER A 43 -4.23 -3.15 -2.26
C SER A 43 -4.71 -4.28 -3.15
N MET A 44 -3.91 -5.34 -3.21
CA MET A 44 -4.22 -6.56 -3.96
C MET A 44 -3.80 -7.78 -3.18
N ASP A 45 -4.53 -8.87 -3.34
CA ASP A 45 -4.10 -10.19 -2.88
C ASP A 45 -3.35 -10.86 -4.04
N VAL A 46 -2.08 -11.20 -3.83
CA VAL A 46 -1.19 -11.70 -4.86
C VAL A 46 -0.50 -12.98 -4.36
N ARG A 47 -0.27 -13.91 -5.26
CA ARG A 47 0.49 -15.12 -4.92
C ARG A 47 1.92 -14.75 -4.55
N ARG A 48 2.39 -15.36 -3.45
CA ARG A 48 3.75 -15.10 -2.94
C ARG A 48 4.83 -15.39 -3.97
N ASP A 49 4.66 -16.44 -4.78
CA ASP A 49 5.65 -16.80 -5.79
C ASP A 49 5.77 -15.72 -6.89
N ARG A 50 4.70 -14.99 -7.18
CA ARG A 50 4.75 -13.89 -8.14
C ARG A 50 5.46 -12.65 -7.60
N LEU A 51 5.47 -12.49 -6.28
CA LEU A 51 6.18 -11.40 -5.62
C LEU A 51 7.64 -11.74 -5.31
N GLY A 52 8.04 -13.00 -5.49
CA GLY A 52 9.38 -13.44 -5.14
C GLY A 52 9.64 -13.49 -3.64
N VAL A 53 8.58 -13.67 -2.83
CA VAL A 53 8.70 -13.74 -1.38
C VAL A 53 8.44 -15.17 -0.90
N ALA A 54 9.01 -15.50 0.28
CA ALA A 54 8.92 -16.85 0.85
C ALA A 54 7.48 -17.20 1.24
N GLY A 55 7.18 -18.49 1.23
CA GLY A 55 5.88 -19.02 1.62
C GLY A 55 5.02 -19.38 0.43
N THR A 56 3.82 -19.87 0.72
CA THR A 56 2.86 -20.33 -0.28
C THR A 56 1.54 -19.56 -0.14
N GLY A 57 0.73 -19.60 -1.20
CA GLY A 57 -0.59 -18.98 -1.19
C GLY A 57 -0.55 -17.48 -1.47
N LEU A 58 -1.68 -16.84 -1.13
CA LEU A 58 -1.86 -15.41 -1.34
C LEU A 58 -1.35 -14.59 -0.16
N VAL A 59 -0.88 -13.39 -0.46
CA VAL A 59 -0.56 -12.39 0.55
C VAL A 59 -1.12 -11.05 0.08
N CYS A 60 -1.62 -10.25 1.01
CA CYS A 60 -2.07 -8.91 0.70
C CYS A 60 -0.85 -8.00 0.56
N VAL A 61 -0.73 -7.33 -0.59
CA VAL A 61 0.27 -6.30 -0.81
C VAL A 61 -0.44 -4.97 -0.99
N VAL A 62 0.07 -3.92 -0.37
CA VAL A 62 -0.41 -2.56 -0.61
C VAL A 62 0.71 -1.76 -1.26
N ASP A 63 0.39 -1.10 -2.37
CA ASP A 63 1.31 -0.19 -3.04
C ASP A 63 1.06 1.23 -2.54
N LEU A 64 2.14 1.90 -2.18
CA LEU A 64 2.11 3.27 -1.64
C LEU A 64 3.06 4.14 -2.43
N LYS A 65 2.67 5.37 -2.72
CA LYS A 65 3.52 6.31 -3.44
C LYS A 65 4.59 6.86 -2.49
N CYS A 66 5.85 6.81 -2.92
CA CYS A 66 6.97 7.23 -2.06
C CYS A 66 7.92 8.22 -2.74
N GLY A 67 7.81 8.39 -4.06
CA GLY A 67 8.78 9.16 -4.83
C GLY A 67 10.12 8.43 -5.01
N PRO A 68 10.98 8.91 -5.91
CA PRO A 68 12.17 8.16 -6.32
C PRO A 68 13.26 8.08 -5.25
N LEU A 69 13.38 9.06 -4.36
CA LEU A 69 14.45 9.06 -3.36
C LEU A 69 14.15 8.21 -2.14
N LEU A 70 12.89 8.20 -1.69
CA LEU A 70 12.52 7.51 -0.46
C LEU A 70 12.39 6.00 -0.63
N GLY A 71 11.99 5.54 -1.82
CA GLY A 71 11.84 4.10 -2.10
C GLY A 71 13.10 3.31 -1.81
N GLY A 72 14.26 3.83 -2.20
CA GLY A 72 15.54 3.19 -1.95
C GLY A 72 15.89 3.06 -0.48
N SER A 73 15.46 4.01 0.35
CA SER A 73 15.70 3.98 1.79
C SER A 73 14.88 2.91 2.51
N TYR A 74 13.71 2.57 1.99
CA TYR A 74 12.81 1.63 2.64
C TYR A 74 12.96 0.19 2.13
N LEU A 75 13.44 -0.01 0.89
CA LEU A 75 13.72 -1.35 0.39
C LEU A 75 14.78 -2.01 1.27
N GLY A 76 14.53 -3.24 1.68
CA GLY A 76 15.40 -3.94 2.63
C GLY A 76 14.87 -3.95 4.05
N LYS A 77 13.91 -3.08 4.39
CA LYS A 77 13.20 -3.19 5.67
C LYS A 77 12.22 -4.38 5.61
N PRO A 78 11.92 -5.00 6.77
CA PRO A 78 11.00 -6.14 6.78
C PRO A 78 9.67 -5.81 6.12
N GLY A 79 9.19 -6.69 5.25
CA GLY A 79 7.90 -6.57 4.59
C GLY A 79 7.81 -5.52 3.49
N VAL A 80 8.91 -4.84 3.18
CA VAL A 80 8.97 -3.83 2.12
C VAL A 80 9.53 -4.46 0.85
N ILE A 81 8.78 -4.34 -0.24
CA ILE A 81 9.12 -4.96 -1.54
C ILE A 81 8.92 -3.94 -2.66
N PRO A 82 9.45 -4.19 -3.87
CA PRO A 82 9.09 -3.37 -5.03
C PRO A 82 7.58 -3.39 -5.28
N ALA A 83 7.04 -2.29 -5.78
CA ALA A 83 5.60 -2.17 -6.03
C ALA A 83 5.11 -3.22 -7.03
N TRP A 84 3.86 -3.64 -6.85
CA TRP A 84 3.19 -4.60 -7.71
C TRP A 84 2.31 -3.86 -8.72
N HIS A 85 2.61 -4.02 -10.02
CA HIS A 85 1.86 -3.39 -11.13
C HIS A 85 1.83 -1.86 -11.11
N MET A 86 2.66 -1.23 -10.30
CA MET A 86 2.79 0.22 -10.28
C MET A 86 4.23 0.60 -10.69
N ASN A 87 4.43 1.86 -11.05
CA ASN A 87 5.75 2.36 -11.39
C ASN A 87 6.69 2.20 -10.19
N LYS A 88 7.75 1.39 -10.36
CA LYS A 88 8.66 1.04 -9.27
C LYS A 88 9.60 2.18 -8.85
N THR A 89 9.68 3.24 -9.66
CA THR A 89 10.43 4.44 -9.29
C THR A 89 9.71 5.26 -8.24
N ASN A 90 8.39 5.37 -8.35
CA ASN A 90 7.58 6.25 -7.51
C ASN A 90 6.71 5.52 -6.49
N TRP A 91 6.58 4.20 -6.59
CA TRP A 91 5.73 3.40 -5.72
C TRP A 91 6.52 2.28 -5.07
N ILE A 92 6.11 1.88 -3.87
CA ILE A 92 6.72 0.78 -3.11
C ILE A 92 5.61 -0.11 -2.59
N GLY A 93 5.92 -1.40 -2.41
CA GLY A 93 4.96 -2.37 -1.89
C GLY A 93 5.22 -2.71 -0.43
N LEU A 94 4.15 -2.99 0.29
CA LEU A 94 4.22 -3.49 1.67
C LEU A 94 3.40 -4.77 1.78
N LEU A 95 3.98 -5.78 2.40
CA LEU A 95 3.25 -7.01 2.73
C LEU A 95 2.42 -6.77 4.01
N LEU A 96 1.13 -7.06 3.93
CA LEU A 96 0.24 -6.94 5.08
C LEU A 96 0.03 -8.30 5.76
N ASP A 97 1.14 -8.98 6.04
CA ASP A 97 1.15 -10.29 6.70
C ASP A 97 1.79 -10.24 8.09
N GLY A 98 2.01 -9.04 8.60
CA GLY A 98 2.66 -8.83 9.89
C GLY A 98 4.17 -8.74 9.83
N SER A 99 4.80 -8.97 8.66
CA SER A 99 6.26 -8.90 8.53
C SER A 99 6.80 -7.47 8.60
N ALA A 100 6.04 -6.48 8.09
CA ALA A 100 6.42 -5.08 8.18
C ALA A 100 6.09 -4.53 9.57
N GLU A 101 6.98 -3.70 10.10
CA GLU A 101 6.72 -3.02 11.36
C GLU A 101 5.56 -2.03 11.19
N ALA A 102 4.67 -1.95 12.18
CA ALA A 102 3.52 -1.05 12.12
C ALA A 102 3.93 0.41 11.87
N GLU A 103 5.03 0.84 12.49
CA GLU A 103 5.53 2.21 12.28
C GLU A 103 5.98 2.44 10.83
N THR A 104 6.60 1.45 10.19
CA THR A 104 6.98 1.54 8.78
C THR A 104 5.76 1.69 7.90
N VAL A 105 4.70 0.91 8.17
CA VAL A 105 3.44 1.00 7.41
C VAL A 105 2.83 2.39 7.55
N LYS A 106 2.76 2.91 8.77
CA LYS A 106 2.19 4.24 9.05
C LYS A 106 2.99 5.36 8.40
N GLU A 107 4.32 5.29 8.47
CA GLU A 107 5.21 6.28 7.86
C GLU A 107 5.02 6.33 6.34
N LEU A 108 5.04 5.17 5.68
CA LEU A 108 4.89 5.09 4.23
C LEU A 108 3.49 5.50 3.79
N LEU A 109 2.48 5.16 4.56
CA LEU A 109 1.11 5.57 4.27
C LEU A 109 0.96 7.09 4.35
N GLU A 110 1.55 7.72 5.37
CA GLU A 110 1.54 9.18 5.53
C GLU A 110 2.27 9.87 4.39
N ILE A 111 3.43 9.35 3.99
CA ILE A 111 4.19 9.89 2.84
C ILE A 111 3.35 9.82 1.57
N SER A 112 2.71 8.67 1.31
CA SER A 112 1.86 8.50 0.14
C SER A 112 0.68 9.46 0.15
N TYR A 113 0.03 9.60 1.29
CA TYR A 113 -1.08 10.53 1.47
C TYR A 113 -0.65 11.96 1.15
N ASP A 114 0.48 12.40 1.71
CA ASP A 114 0.98 13.76 1.52
C ASP A 114 1.40 14.02 0.08
N LEU A 115 2.03 13.06 -0.59
CA LEU A 115 2.47 13.20 -1.98
C LEU A 115 1.30 13.30 -2.98
N THR A 116 0.14 12.78 -2.62
CA THR A 116 -1.00 12.68 -3.52
C THR A 116 -2.15 13.63 -3.18
N LYS A 117 -2.12 14.28 -2.03
CA LYS A 117 -3.24 15.14 -1.58
C LYS A 117 -3.43 16.39 -2.42
N GLY A 118 -2.46 16.75 -3.21
CA GLY A 118 -2.52 17.95 -4.04
C GLY A 118 -2.22 19.23 -3.25
N LYS A 119 -2.35 20.35 -3.93
CA LYS A 119 -2.18 21.66 -3.30
C LYS A 119 -3.46 22.06 -2.58
N VAL A 120 -3.31 22.59 -1.41
CA VAL A 120 -4.40 23.12 -0.62
C VAL A 120 -4.63 24.59 -0.99
#